data_eeaef35ef9c77e2152a5ef023dc50fe2
#
_entry.id   eeaef35ef9c77e2152a5ef023dc50fe2
#
_cell.length_a   1.000
_cell.length_b   1.000
_cell.length_c   1.000
_cell.angle_alpha   90.00
_cell.angle_beta   90.00
_cell.angle_gamma   90.00
#
_symmetry.space_group_name_H-M   'P 1'
#
loop_
_entity.id
_entity.type
_entity.pdbx_description
1 polymer ?
#
loop_
_entity_poly.entity_id
_entity_poly.type
_entity_poly.pdbx_seq_one_letter_code
_entity_poly.pdbx_strand_id
1 'polypeptide(L)'
;MLNEIHHARILIVDDQEVNIMLLDYLLRSSGYTDVTSTTDSRRVVDLYRTHRHDLIVLDLNLPHLDGFQVMAALKQVEREGYLPVLALTADPTHKLKALEAGAKDFVSKPFDNVEMLTRIHNMLEVRLLYKELHRHSDELEARVHARTQDLRESYREAIYTMTAAAEHKDEDTGLHIQRIGLYCHELSGHLGMDSVFRENILYASPMHDIGKIGIPDHILLKPGPHTPDEWSVMQTHTTLGARILASKQSPYLQMGAEIALNHHERWDGSGYPGGLKGEAIPLSARIMNICDIYDALRSKRPYKPAFDHEQAMGILLEGDGRTQPQHIDPEVRNAFARNQDVFREIFEGSLN
;
A
#
# COMPACT_ATOMS: atom_id res chain seq x y z
N MET A 1 13.97 -31.42 -4.05
CA MET A 1 14.69 -31.46 -2.76
C MET A 1 15.92 -32.38 -2.75
N LEU A 2 15.84 -33.70 -2.93
CA LEU A 2 17.04 -34.58 -2.86
C LEU A 2 18.11 -34.27 -3.93
N ASN A 3 17.74 -33.88 -5.14
CA ASN A 3 18.67 -33.47 -6.19
C ASN A 3 19.30 -32.08 -5.95
N GLU A 4 18.61 -31.19 -5.30
CA GLU A 4 19.05 -29.79 -5.09
C GLU A 4 20.10 -29.68 -3.99
N ILE A 5 20.08 -30.57 -3.00
CA ILE A 5 21.02 -30.55 -1.89
C ILE A 5 22.46 -30.84 -2.37
N HIS A 6 22.62 -31.64 -3.42
CA HIS A 6 23.92 -31.94 -4.02
C HIS A 6 24.48 -30.78 -4.86
N HIS A 7 23.65 -29.82 -5.23
CA HIS A 7 24.05 -28.60 -5.93
C HIS A 7 24.21 -27.41 -4.98
N ALA A 8 24.03 -27.61 -3.67
CA ALA A 8 24.25 -26.57 -2.68
C ALA A 8 25.71 -26.12 -2.69
N ARG A 9 25.90 -24.81 -2.55
CA ARG A 9 27.24 -24.19 -2.60
C ARG A 9 27.91 -24.30 -1.23
N ILE A 10 28.99 -25.04 -1.16
CA ILE A 10 29.73 -25.28 0.07
C ILE A 10 31.09 -24.57 -0.02
N LEU A 11 31.44 -23.80 1.02
CA LEU A 11 32.77 -23.22 1.17
C LEU A 11 33.55 -23.94 2.28
N ILE A 12 34.74 -24.46 1.97
CA ILE A 12 35.67 -25.01 2.94
C ILE A 12 36.72 -23.97 3.25
N VAL A 13 36.96 -23.73 4.55
CA VAL A 13 37.96 -22.79 5.04
C VAL A 13 38.84 -23.48 6.06
N ASP A 14 40.09 -23.77 5.69
CA ASP A 14 41.11 -24.43 6.55
C ASP A 14 42.49 -23.97 6.07
N ASP A 15 43.40 -23.62 6.96
CA ASP A 15 44.75 -23.15 6.60
C ASP A 15 45.67 -24.27 6.04
N GLN A 16 45.28 -25.53 6.22
CA GLN A 16 46.01 -26.69 5.77
C GLN A 16 45.40 -27.27 4.49
N GLU A 17 46.14 -27.23 3.39
CA GLU A 17 45.68 -27.75 2.09
C GLU A 17 45.27 -29.23 2.17
N VAL A 18 45.96 -30.04 3.02
CA VAL A 18 45.64 -31.45 3.22
C VAL A 18 44.24 -31.65 3.76
N ASN A 19 43.78 -30.80 4.70
CA ASN A 19 42.41 -30.83 5.24
C ASN A 19 41.41 -30.45 4.17
N ILE A 20 41.69 -29.42 3.39
CA ILE A 20 40.84 -28.99 2.25
C ILE A 20 40.69 -30.14 1.25
N MET A 21 41.80 -30.79 0.84
CA MET A 21 41.75 -31.89 -0.12
C MET A 21 40.93 -33.07 0.40
N LEU A 22 41.08 -33.41 1.69
CA LEU A 22 40.30 -34.46 2.32
C LEU A 22 38.80 -34.15 2.33
N LEU A 23 38.41 -32.93 2.74
CA LEU A 23 37.00 -32.48 2.79
C LEU A 23 36.42 -32.37 1.40
N ASP A 24 37.12 -31.80 0.43
CA ASP A 24 36.68 -31.70 -0.96
C ASP A 24 36.44 -33.09 -1.57
N TYR A 25 37.41 -34.03 -1.38
CA TYR A 25 37.23 -35.40 -1.81
C TYR A 25 36.03 -36.08 -1.17
N LEU A 26 35.86 -35.93 0.14
CA LEU A 26 34.72 -36.48 0.89
C LEU A 26 33.39 -35.97 0.39
N LEU A 27 33.26 -34.67 0.19
CA LEU A 27 32.03 -34.03 -0.30
C LEU A 27 31.73 -34.46 -1.73
N ARG A 28 32.70 -34.38 -2.63
CA ARG A 28 32.50 -34.76 -4.04
C ARG A 28 32.20 -36.24 -4.22
N SER A 29 32.84 -37.13 -3.47
CA SER A 29 32.55 -38.56 -3.49
C SER A 29 31.15 -38.88 -2.97
N SER A 30 30.55 -37.98 -2.16
CA SER A 30 29.19 -38.06 -1.63
C SER A 30 28.16 -37.35 -2.52
N GLY A 31 28.57 -36.86 -3.69
CA GLY A 31 27.69 -36.30 -4.70
C GLY A 31 27.51 -34.77 -4.70
N TYR A 32 28.19 -34.05 -3.78
CA TYR A 32 28.16 -32.58 -3.81
C TYR A 32 29.02 -32.05 -4.96
N THR A 33 28.43 -31.17 -5.78
CA THR A 33 29.06 -30.71 -7.04
C THR A 33 29.66 -29.33 -6.96
N ASP A 34 29.11 -28.44 -6.12
CA ASP A 34 29.53 -27.04 -6.00
C ASP A 34 30.28 -26.81 -4.68
N VAL A 35 31.54 -27.24 -4.67
CA VAL A 35 32.43 -27.10 -3.51
C VAL A 35 33.57 -26.16 -3.89
N THR A 36 33.75 -25.11 -3.12
CA THR A 36 34.87 -24.16 -3.23
C THR A 36 35.66 -24.15 -1.93
N SER A 37 36.91 -23.72 -1.98
CA SER A 37 37.78 -23.72 -0.80
C SER A 37 38.74 -22.54 -0.76
N THR A 38 39.22 -22.21 0.43
CA THR A 38 40.26 -21.21 0.62
C THR A 38 41.13 -21.54 1.86
N THR A 39 42.45 -21.29 1.74
CA THR A 39 43.36 -21.30 2.87
C THR A 39 43.51 -19.94 3.54
N ASP A 40 42.97 -18.88 2.93
CA ASP A 40 43.05 -17.50 3.43
C ASP A 40 41.73 -17.02 4.03
N SER A 41 41.69 -16.95 5.37
CA SER A 41 40.51 -16.51 6.13
C SER A 41 40.02 -15.11 5.75
N ARG A 42 40.87 -14.22 5.26
CA ARG A 42 40.51 -12.84 4.83
C ARG A 42 39.64 -12.81 3.59
N ARG A 43 39.68 -13.85 2.76
CA ARG A 43 38.91 -13.95 1.52
C ARG A 43 37.47 -14.47 1.72
N VAL A 44 37.14 -15.01 2.89
CA VAL A 44 35.90 -15.74 3.14
C VAL A 44 34.68 -14.83 2.89
N VAL A 45 34.72 -13.59 3.40
CA VAL A 45 33.60 -12.64 3.24
C VAL A 45 33.38 -12.28 1.78
N ASP A 46 34.44 -12.06 1.01
CA ASP A 46 34.32 -11.71 -0.41
C ASP A 46 33.85 -12.90 -1.25
N LEU A 47 34.36 -14.11 -0.94
CA LEU A 47 33.85 -15.33 -1.56
C LEU A 47 32.39 -15.55 -1.27
N TYR A 48 31.96 -15.34 -0.03
CA TYR A 48 30.54 -15.42 0.33
C TYR A 48 29.70 -14.37 -0.39
N ARG A 49 30.14 -13.12 -0.47
CA ARG A 49 29.43 -12.06 -1.20
C ARG A 49 29.24 -12.38 -2.68
N THR A 50 30.26 -12.98 -3.28
CA THR A 50 30.29 -13.28 -4.72
C THR A 50 29.46 -14.53 -5.05
N HIS A 51 29.62 -15.60 -4.27
CA HIS A 51 29.05 -16.91 -4.59
C HIS A 51 27.82 -17.28 -3.80
N ARG A 52 27.51 -16.57 -2.68
CA ARG A 52 26.36 -16.85 -1.83
C ARG A 52 26.26 -18.31 -1.43
N HIS A 53 27.31 -18.82 -0.75
CA HIS A 53 27.35 -20.19 -0.30
C HIS A 53 26.21 -20.57 0.63
N ASP A 54 25.78 -21.82 0.57
CA ASP A 54 24.69 -22.37 1.37
C ASP A 54 25.15 -22.96 2.69
N LEU A 55 26.45 -23.31 2.77
CA LEU A 55 27.13 -23.82 3.98
C LEU A 55 28.57 -23.37 3.96
N ILE A 56 29.11 -23.03 5.13
CA ILE A 56 30.53 -22.80 5.33
C ILE A 56 31.06 -23.84 6.34
N VAL A 57 32.04 -24.62 5.93
CA VAL A 57 32.84 -25.50 6.81
C VAL A 57 34.09 -24.73 7.19
N LEU A 58 34.23 -24.36 8.46
CA LEU A 58 35.19 -23.37 8.94
C LEU A 58 36.07 -23.93 10.04
N ASP A 59 37.38 -23.99 9.81
CA ASP A 59 38.31 -24.21 10.91
C ASP A 59 38.33 -22.97 11.82
N LEU A 60 38.35 -23.21 13.12
CA LEU A 60 38.47 -22.14 14.10
C LEU A 60 39.89 -21.63 14.28
N ASN A 61 40.88 -22.48 14.06
CA ASN A 61 42.29 -22.17 14.23
C ASN A 61 42.95 -21.73 12.92
N LEU A 62 42.60 -20.51 12.48
CA LEU A 62 43.13 -19.96 11.23
C LEU A 62 44.16 -18.86 11.51
N PRO A 63 45.21 -18.73 10.67
CA PRO A 63 46.10 -17.57 10.69
C PRO A 63 45.35 -16.30 10.21
N HIS A 64 45.80 -15.14 10.63
CA HIS A 64 45.26 -13.80 10.30
C HIS A 64 43.93 -13.49 10.96
N LEU A 65 42.82 -14.01 10.48
CA LEU A 65 41.49 -13.93 11.10
C LEU A 65 41.11 -15.30 11.62
N ASP A 66 40.91 -15.42 12.93
CA ASP A 66 40.42 -16.68 13.50
C ASP A 66 38.98 -16.95 13.09
N GLY A 67 38.49 -18.19 13.27
CA GLY A 67 37.14 -18.57 12.85
C GLY A 67 36.04 -17.77 13.52
N PHE A 68 36.26 -17.27 14.73
CA PHE A 68 35.26 -16.40 15.42
C PHE A 68 35.15 -15.04 14.75
N GLN A 69 36.28 -14.45 14.36
CA GLN A 69 36.31 -13.17 13.62
C GLN A 69 35.66 -13.32 12.25
N VAL A 70 35.90 -14.45 11.56
CA VAL A 70 35.27 -14.77 10.28
C VAL A 70 33.74 -14.86 10.46
N MET A 71 33.24 -15.59 11.46
CA MET A 71 31.80 -15.70 11.74
C MET A 71 31.18 -14.34 12.06
N ALA A 72 31.86 -13.51 12.85
CA ALA A 72 31.39 -12.17 13.15
C ALA A 72 31.27 -11.30 11.89
N ALA A 73 32.24 -11.38 10.98
CA ALA A 73 32.21 -10.66 9.71
C ALA A 73 31.13 -11.18 8.75
N LEU A 74 30.91 -12.48 8.69
CA LEU A 74 29.85 -13.10 7.91
C LEU A 74 28.46 -12.65 8.38
N LYS A 75 28.25 -12.58 9.70
CA LYS A 75 26.99 -12.12 10.28
C LYS A 75 26.62 -10.69 9.88
N GLN A 76 27.60 -9.82 9.62
CA GLN A 76 27.36 -8.45 9.17
C GLN A 76 26.91 -8.35 7.70
N VAL A 77 27.24 -9.35 6.88
CA VAL A 77 26.95 -9.35 5.44
C VAL A 77 25.83 -10.31 5.04
N GLU A 78 25.46 -11.19 5.97
CA GLU A 78 24.32 -12.10 5.78
C GLU A 78 23.00 -11.30 5.83
N ARG A 79 22.22 -11.39 4.76
CA ARG A 79 20.92 -10.68 4.62
C ARG A 79 19.71 -11.61 4.70
N GLU A 80 19.91 -12.89 4.43
CA GLU A 80 18.82 -13.88 4.39
C GLU A 80 18.51 -14.47 5.78
N GLY A 81 19.27 -14.09 6.82
CA GLY A 81 19.01 -14.43 8.22
C GLY A 81 19.44 -15.82 8.67
N TYR A 82 19.81 -16.73 7.76
CA TYR A 82 20.24 -18.09 8.10
C TYR A 82 21.34 -18.59 7.17
N LEU A 83 22.61 -18.32 7.52
CA LEU A 83 23.78 -18.97 6.92
C LEU A 83 24.34 -20.01 7.89
N PRO A 84 24.26 -21.31 7.61
CA PRO A 84 24.84 -22.31 8.47
C PRO A 84 26.40 -22.32 8.34
N VAL A 85 27.05 -22.23 9.49
CA VAL A 85 28.50 -22.41 9.63
C VAL A 85 28.74 -23.67 10.48
N LEU A 86 29.44 -24.66 9.92
CA LEU A 86 29.94 -25.84 10.62
C LEU A 86 31.37 -25.57 11.07
N ALA A 87 31.57 -25.43 12.37
CA ALA A 87 32.88 -25.16 12.94
C ALA A 87 33.69 -26.43 13.13
N LEU A 88 34.95 -26.42 12.70
CA LEU A 88 35.91 -27.50 12.95
C LEU A 88 36.84 -27.07 14.08
N THR A 89 37.07 -27.94 15.07
CA THR A 89 37.98 -27.62 16.19
C THR A 89 38.65 -28.83 16.75
N ALA A 90 39.93 -28.68 17.12
CA ALA A 90 40.66 -29.68 17.89
C ALA A 90 40.53 -29.43 19.41
N ASP A 91 40.12 -28.24 19.85
CA ASP A 91 40.03 -27.86 21.24
C ASP A 91 38.59 -28.01 21.77
N PRO A 92 38.35 -28.88 22.76
CA PRO A 92 37.03 -29.06 23.36
C PRO A 92 36.44 -27.80 23.97
N THR A 93 37.24 -26.83 24.40
CA THR A 93 36.81 -25.59 25.02
C THR A 93 36.18 -24.61 24.02
N HIS A 94 36.50 -24.76 22.73
CA HIS A 94 35.96 -23.92 21.66
C HIS A 94 34.55 -24.32 21.22
N LYS A 95 34.06 -25.50 21.59
CA LYS A 95 32.74 -26.00 21.15
C LYS A 95 31.59 -25.07 21.54
N LEU A 96 31.49 -24.75 22.83
CA LEU A 96 30.45 -23.87 23.32
C LEU A 96 30.59 -22.46 22.75
N LYS A 97 31.79 -21.93 22.74
CA LYS A 97 32.12 -20.63 22.17
C LYS A 97 31.74 -20.50 20.71
N ALA A 98 31.93 -21.54 19.90
CA ALA A 98 31.57 -21.56 18.49
C ALA A 98 30.03 -21.40 18.30
N LEU A 99 29.26 -22.14 19.09
CA LEU A 99 27.79 -22.02 19.06
C LEU A 99 27.33 -20.63 19.51
N GLU A 100 27.89 -20.09 20.59
CA GLU A 100 27.61 -18.72 21.08
C GLU A 100 28.01 -17.66 20.05
N ALA A 101 29.08 -17.87 19.30
CA ALA A 101 29.53 -16.98 18.21
C ALA A 101 28.64 -17.06 16.95
N GLY A 102 27.76 -18.08 16.86
CA GLY A 102 26.78 -18.22 15.78
C GLY A 102 27.00 -19.42 14.84
N ALA A 103 27.99 -20.28 15.09
CA ALA A 103 28.05 -21.56 14.41
C ALA A 103 26.76 -22.37 14.67
N LYS A 104 26.25 -23.03 13.66
CA LYS A 104 25.04 -23.84 13.81
C LYS A 104 25.32 -25.24 14.32
N ASP A 105 26.54 -25.72 14.10
CA ASP A 105 27.03 -26.98 14.64
C ASP A 105 28.56 -26.95 14.67
N PHE A 106 29.18 -27.96 15.30
CA PHE A 106 30.63 -28.13 15.33
C PHE A 106 31.03 -29.61 15.17
N VAL A 107 32.24 -29.84 14.69
CA VAL A 107 32.87 -31.18 14.60
C VAL A 107 34.27 -31.13 15.20
N SER A 108 34.62 -32.13 16.00
CA SER A 108 35.93 -32.24 16.62
C SER A 108 36.94 -32.94 15.70
N LYS A 109 38.13 -32.38 15.58
CA LYS A 109 39.25 -33.06 14.89
C LYS A 109 39.98 -34.03 15.87
N PRO A 110 40.31 -35.28 15.47
CA PRO A 110 39.96 -35.89 14.18
C PRO A 110 38.47 -36.26 14.11
N PHE A 111 37.84 -36.11 12.93
CA PHE A 111 36.44 -36.37 12.73
C PHE A 111 36.18 -37.69 12.00
N ASP A 112 35.01 -38.27 12.27
CA ASP A 112 34.45 -39.36 11.52
C ASP A 112 33.75 -38.83 10.24
N ASN A 113 34.00 -39.52 9.11
CA ASN A 113 33.46 -39.10 7.82
C ASN A 113 31.94 -39.17 7.75
N VAL A 114 31.34 -40.18 8.41
CA VAL A 114 29.84 -40.31 8.42
C VAL A 114 29.21 -39.23 9.27
N GLU A 115 29.82 -38.90 10.42
CA GLU A 115 29.37 -37.78 11.26
C GLU A 115 29.43 -36.46 10.49
N MET A 116 30.56 -36.18 9.85
CA MET A 116 30.77 -34.96 9.07
C MET A 116 29.70 -34.79 7.98
N LEU A 117 29.54 -35.82 7.15
CA LEU A 117 28.56 -35.79 6.04
C LEU A 117 27.12 -35.67 6.53
N THR A 118 26.77 -36.36 7.63
CA THR A 118 25.44 -36.28 8.20
C THR A 118 25.11 -34.86 8.69
N ARG A 119 26.06 -34.20 9.37
CA ARG A 119 25.89 -32.84 9.84
C ARG A 119 25.76 -31.85 8.69
N ILE A 120 26.62 -31.95 7.68
CA ILE A 120 26.57 -31.14 6.46
C ILE A 120 25.23 -31.31 5.77
N HIS A 121 24.78 -32.56 5.58
CA HIS A 121 23.50 -32.85 4.94
C HIS A 121 22.32 -32.19 5.70
N ASN A 122 22.21 -32.41 7.00
CA ASN A 122 21.14 -31.84 7.83
C ASN A 122 21.14 -30.30 7.81
N MET A 123 22.34 -29.69 7.87
CA MET A 123 22.46 -28.23 7.83
C MET A 123 22.04 -27.65 6.48
N LEU A 124 22.41 -28.32 5.39
CA LEU A 124 21.98 -27.91 4.03
C LEU A 124 20.50 -28.11 3.81
N GLU A 125 19.93 -29.21 4.32
CA GLU A 125 18.46 -29.41 4.25
C GLU A 125 17.72 -28.26 4.93
N VAL A 126 18.10 -27.89 6.14
CA VAL A 126 17.50 -26.74 6.86
C VAL A 126 17.74 -25.43 6.09
N ARG A 127 18.92 -25.21 5.53
CA ARG A 127 19.22 -24.01 4.72
C ARG A 127 18.32 -23.90 3.49
N LEU A 128 18.17 -24.98 2.75
CA LEU A 128 17.35 -24.98 1.53
C LEU A 128 15.87 -24.78 1.85
N LEU A 129 15.36 -25.43 2.91
CA LEU A 129 13.98 -25.21 3.38
C LEU A 129 13.76 -23.75 3.82
N TYR A 130 14.75 -23.16 4.50
CA TYR A 130 14.68 -21.75 4.90
C TYR A 130 14.62 -20.81 3.68
N LYS A 131 15.47 -21.05 2.66
CA LYS A 131 15.45 -20.28 1.41
C LYS A 131 14.12 -20.42 0.66
N GLU A 132 13.58 -21.63 0.61
CA GLU A 132 12.28 -21.89 -0.03
C GLU A 132 11.16 -21.16 0.70
N LEU A 133 11.15 -21.19 2.03
CA LEU A 133 10.17 -20.48 2.85
C LEU A 133 10.21 -18.97 2.61
N HIS A 134 11.41 -18.36 2.58
CA HIS A 134 11.56 -16.93 2.28
C HIS A 134 11.07 -16.60 0.89
N ARG A 135 11.45 -17.37 -0.12
CA ARG A 135 10.98 -17.17 -1.50
C ARG A 135 9.45 -17.21 -1.59
N HIS A 136 8.80 -18.17 -0.94
CA HIS A 136 7.35 -18.26 -0.90
C HIS A 136 6.72 -17.08 -0.17
N SER A 137 7.34 -16.60 0.92
CA SER A 137 6.86 -15.41 1.64
C SER A 137 6.86 -14.18 0.73
N ASP A 138 7.98 -13.92 0.04
CA ASP A 138 8.12 -12.79 -0.88
C ASP A 138 7.12 -12.88 -2.06
N GLU A 139 6.94 -14.08 -2.62
CA GLU A 139 5.96 -14.33 -3.68
C GLU A 139 4.51 -14.09 -3.21
N LEU A 140 4.18 -14.50 -1.98
CA LEU A 140 2.86 -14.27 -1.40
C LEU A 140 2.61 -12.78 -1.14
N GLU A 141 3.60 -12.06 -0.59
CA GLU A 141 3.49 -10.61 -0.36
C GLU A 141 3.27 -9.86 -1.68
N ALA A 142 4.06 -10.19 -2.71
CA ALA A 142 3.89 -9.60 -4.03
C ALA A 142 2.50 -9.91 -4.63
N ARG A 143 2.01 -11.14 -4.45
CA ARG A 143 0.67 -11.54 -4.93
C ARG A 143 -0.46 -10.85 -4.17
N VAL A 144 -0.33 -10.71 -2.85
CA VAL A 144 -1.30 -9.97 -2.02
C VAL A 144 -1.34 -8.51 -2.47
N HIS A 145 -0.18 -7.89 -2.67
CA HIS A 145 -0.11 -6.51 -3.14
C HIS A 145 -0.79 -6.33 -4.50
N ALA A 146 -0.46 -7.17 -5.50
CA ALA A 146 -1.08 -7.12 -6.83
C ALA A 146 -2.61 -7.31 -6.76
N ARG A 147 -3.08 -8.32 -6.01
CA ARG A 147 -4.52 -8.57 -5.86
C ARG A 147 -5.26 -7.45 -5.17
N THR A 148 -4.62 -6.78 -4.21
CA THR A 148 -5.21 -5.61 -3.54
C THR A 148 -5.38 -4.45 -4.51
N GLN A 149 -4.41 -4.22 -5.38
CA GLN A 149 -4.50 -3.19 -6.44
C GLN A 149 -5.61 -3.50 -7.46
N ASP A 150 -5.66 -4.75 -7.97
CA ASP A 150 -6.71 -5.19 -8.90
C ASP A 150 -8.12 -5.00 -8.29
N LEU A 151 -8.27 -5.32 -7.01
CA LEU A 151 -9.54 -5.19 -6.30
C LEU A 151 -9.96 -3.72 -6.12
N ARG A 152 -9.02 -2.85 -5.78
CA ARG A 152 -9.25 -1.39 -5.67
C ARG A 152 -9.71 -0.82 -7.02
N GLU A 153 -9.04 -1.20 -8.11
CA GLU A 153 -9.42 -0.77 -9.45
C GLU A 153 -10.84 -1.24 -9.82
N SER A 154 -11.15 -2.50 -9.56
CA SER A 154 -12.49 -3.06 -9.82
C SER A 154 -13.57 -2.35 -8.99
N TYR A 155 -13.30 -1.99 -7.73
CA TYR A 155 -14.23 -1.20 -6.93
C TYR A 155 -14.42 0.20 -7.51
N ARG A 156 -13.35 0.85 -7.94
CA ARG A 156 -13.42 2.15 -8.60
C ARG A 156 -14.31 2.11 -9.83
N GLU A 157 -14.05 1.16 -10.74
CA GLU A 157 -14.86 0.99 -11.96
C GLU A 157 -16.33 0.72 -11.65
N ALA A 158 -16.62 -0.13 -10.66
CA ALA A 158 -17.98 -0.44 -10.25
C ALA A 158 -18.71 0.79 -9.69
N ILE A 159 -18.04 1.57 -8.82
CA ILE A 159 -18.61 2.81 -8.25
C ILE A 159 -18.89 3.81 -9.37
N TYR A 160 -17.90 4.08 -10.23
CA TYR A 160 -18.08 5.02 -11.33
C TYR A 160 -19.18 4.59 -12.30
N THR A 161 -19.26 3.30 -12.65
CA THR A 161 -20.27 2.78 -13.55
C THR A 161 -21.69 2.93 -12.95
N MET A 162 -21.84 2.58 -11.66
CA MET A 162 -23.13 2.71 -10.98
C MET A 162 -23.55 4.16 -10.82
N THR A 163 -22.63 5.04 -10.47
CA THR A 163 -22.90 6.48 -10.32
C THR A 163 -23.21 7.11 -11.67
N ALA A 164 -22.43 6.80 -12.71
CA ALA A 164 -22.71 7.28 -14.07
C ALA A 164 -24.10 6.82 -14.58
N ALA A 165 -24.49 5.57 -14.27
CA ALA A 165 -25.82 5.08 -14.61
C ALA A 165 -26.95 5.84 -13.87
N ALA A 166 -26.72 6.25 -12.62
CA ALA A 166 -27.66 7.06 -11.85
C ALA A 166 -27.74 8.50 -12.38
N GLU A 167 -26.61 9.10 -12.75
CA GLU A 167 -26.53 10.46 -13.28
C GLU A 167 -26.90 10.58 -14.76
N HIS A 168 -26.97 9.46 -15.50
CA HIS A 168 -27.41 9.49 -16.90
C HIS A 168 -28.81 10.07 -17.08
N LYS A 169 -29.59 10.17 -16.00
CA LYS A 169 -30.85 10.87 -15.98
C LYS A 169 -30.73 12.41 -15.91
N ASP A 170 -29.62 12.90 -15.34
CA ASP A 170 -29.35 14.31 -15.10
C ASP A 170 -28.11 14.68 -15.93
N GLU A 171 -28.22 15.31 -17.03
CA GLU A 171 -27.24 15.72 -18.06
C GLU A 171 -25.77 15.95 -17.62
N ASP A 172 -25.38 15.54 -16.41
CA ASP A 172 -24.02 15.63 -15.91
C ASP A 172 -23.10 14.54 -16.55
N THR A 173 -21.92 14.94 -16.92
CA THR A 173 -20.98 14.07 -17.64
C THR A 173 -20.19 13.21 -16.64
N GLY A 174 -19.82 11.97 -17.05
CA GLY A 174 -18.99 11.07 -16.23
C GLY A 174 -17.65 11.66 -15.76
N LEU A 175 -17.22 12.80 -16.33
CA LEU A 175 -16.06 13.57 -15.90
C LEU A 175 -16.29 14.28 -14.55
N HIS A 176 -17.51 14.73 -14.26
CA HIS A 176 -17.87 15.33 -12.96
C HIS A 176 -17.57 14.36 -11.81
N ILE A 177 -18.06 13.13 -11.93
CA ILE A 177 -17.89 12.07 -10.93
C ILE A 177 -16.40 11.85 -10.58
N GLN A 178 -15.55 11.79 -11.62
CA GLN A 178 -14.11 11.60 -11.44
C GLN A 178 -13.46 12.81 -10.74
N ARG A 179 -13.79 14.02 -11.18
CA ARG A 179 -13.26 15.25 -10.59
C ARG A 179 -13.63 15.41 -9.13
N ILE A 180 -14.90 15.13 -8.78
CA ILE A 180 -15.40 15.19 -7.39
C ILE A 180 -14.54 14.30 -6.47
N GLY A 181 -14.29 13.05 -6.88
CA GLY A 181 -13.42 12.14 -6.10
C GLY A 181 -12.04 12.75 -5.85
N LEU A 182 -11.41 13.26 -6.91
CA LEU A 182 -10.07 13.85 -6.83
C LEU A 182 -10.04 15.13 -5.99
N TYR A 183 -11.01 16.02 -6.15
CA TYR A 183 -11.10 17.25 -5.33
C TYR A 183 -11.21 16.92 -3.85
N CYS A 184 -12.11 16.02 -3.48
CA CYS A 184 -12.32 15.64 -2.10
C CYS A 184 -11.10 14.96 -1.49
N HIS A 185 -10.42 14.11 -2.28
CA HIS A 185 -9.15 13.46 -1.87
C HIS A 185 -8.06 14.50 -1.58
N GLU A 186 -7.82 15.43 -2.52
CA GLU A 186 -6.77 16.45 -2.34
C GLU A 186 -7.11 17.39 -1.19
N LEU A 187 -8.34 17.88 -1.11
CA LEU A 187 -8.76 18.78 -0.04
C LEU A 187 -8.63 18.13 1.34
N SER A 188 -9.01 16.85 1.46
CA SER A 188 -8.84 16.10 2.71
C SER A 188 -7.38 15.97 3.14
N GLY A 189 -6.46 15.83 2.18
CA GLY A 189 -5.01 15.86 2.44
C GLY A 189 -4.53 17.21 2.98
N HIS A 190 -4.99 18.31 2.39
CA HIS A 190 -4.68 19.67 2.84
C HIS A 190 -5.30 20.02 4.21
N LEU A 191 -6.33 19.30 4.63
CA LEU A 191 -6.92 19.37 5.97
C LEU A 191 -6.22 18.43 6.98
N GLY A 192 -5.16 17.71 6.58
CA GLY A 192 -4.37 16.85 7.46
C GLY A 192 -5.02 15.49 7.78
N MET A 193 -5.99 15.05 6.96
CA MET A 193 -6.61 13.75 7.15
C MET A 193 -5.66 12.60 6.79
N ASP A 194 -5.80 11.49 7.50
CA ASP A 194 -5.00 10.30 7.27
C ASP A 194 -5.31 9.61 5.91
N SER A 195 -4.46 8.67 5.53
CA SER A 195 -4.58 7.96 4.26
C SER A 195 -5.88 7.16 4.13
N VAL A 196 -6.42 6.66 5.26
CA VAL A 196 -7.67 5.88 5.26
C VAL A 196 -8.87 6.78 4.97
N PHE A 197 -8.94 7.94 5.62
CA PHE A 197 -10.00 8.92 5.33
C PHE A 197 -9.92 9.41 3.88
N ARG A 198 -8.71 9.73 3.40
CA ARG A 198 -8.46 10.20 2.04
C ARG A 198 -8.87 9.15 0.99
N GLU A 199 -8.53 7.89 1.21
CA GLU A 199 -8.96 6.80 0.33
C GLU A 199 -10.49 6.63 0.37
N ASN A 200 -11.09 6.65 1.55
CA ASN A 200 -12.54 6.52 1.68
C ASN A 200 -13.29 7.63 0.96
N ILE A 201 -12.90 8.90 1.11
CA ILE A 201 -13.59 10.01 0.49
C ILE A 201 -13.43 10.03 -1.04
N LEU A 202 -12.29 9.55 -1.56
CA LEU A 202 -12.03 9.40 -3.00
C LEU A 202 -13.11 8.54 -3.67
N TYR A 203 -13.50 7.44 -3.02
CA TYR A 203 -14.48 6.49 -3.56
C TYR A 203 -15.92 6.81 -3.12
N ALA A 204 -16.10 7.50 -2.02
CA ALA A 204 -17.41 7.82 -1.45
C ALA A 204 -18.07 9.05 -2.09
N SER A 205 -17.29 10.11 -2.31
CA SER A 205 -17.83 11.38 -2.80
C SER A 205 -18.46 11.30 -4.20
N PRO A 206 -18.02 10.47 -5.14
CA PRO A 206 -18.71 10.27 -6.41
C PRO A 206 -20.18 9.86 -6.25
N MET A 207 -20.55 9.19 -5.16
CA MET A 207 -21.89 8.64 -4.94
C MET A 207 -22.88 9.65 -4.28
N HIS A 208 -22.50 10.92 -4.10
CA HIS A 208 -23.29 11.91 -3.36
C HIS A 208 -24.74 12.06 -3.89
N ASP A 209 -24.90 12.00 -5.18
CA ASP A 209 -26.15 12.24 -5.89
C ASP A 209 -26.88 10.95 -6.37
N ILE A 210 -26.42 9.76 -5.96
CA ILE A 210 -27.01 8.48 -6.39
C ILE A 210 -28.52 8.38 -6.11
N GLY A 211 -29.01 9.12 -5.13
CA GLY A 211 -30.43 9.17 -4.79
C GLY A 211 -31.31 9.83 -5.82
N LYS A 212 -30.77 10.57 -6.79
CA LYS A 212 -31.51 11.16 -7.93
C LYS A 212 -32.22 10.10 -8.77
N ILE A 213 -31.75 8.86 -8.75
CA ILE A 213 -32.41 7.72 -9.41
C ILE A 213 -33.87 7.54 -8.94
N GLY A 214 -34.16 7.90 -7.71
CA GLY A 214 -35.49 7.81 -7.13
C GLY A 214 -36.37 9.05 -7.34
N ILE A 215 -35.86 10.11 -7.97
CA ILE A 215 -36.63 11.32 -8.26
C ILE A 215 -37.43 11.14 -9.57
N PRO A 216 -38.71 11.48 -9.62
CA PRO A 216 -39.48 11.39 -10.83
C PRO A 216 -38.95 12.30 -11.95
N ASP A 217 -38.91 11.80 -13.19
CA ASP A 217 -38.27 12.47 -14.33
C ASP A 217 -38.89 13.86 -14.60
N HIS A 218 -40.20 14.02 -14.40
CA HIS A 218 -40.88 15.33 -14.60
C HIS A 218 -40.47 16.41 -13.60
N ILE A 219 -39.86 16.02 -12.47
CA ILE A 219 -39.26 16.92 -11.48
C ILE A 219 -37.78 17.10 -11.79
N LEU A 220 -37.04 15.99 -11.95
CA LEU A 220 -35.57 16.00 -12.17
C LEU A 220 -35.21 16.80 -13.43
N LEU A 221 -35.90 16.53 -14.53
CA LEU A 221 -35.63 17.13 -15.86
C LEU A 221 -36.50 18.36 -16.18
N LYS A 222 -37.11 18.96 -15.17
CA LYS A 222 -38.00 20.13 -15.38
C LYS A 222 -37.21 21.32 -15.94
N PRO A 223 -37.61 21.86 -17.11
CA PRO A 223 -36.96 23.05 -17.65
C PRO A 223 -37.52 24.29 -16.92
N GLY A 224 -36.85 24.69 -15.83
CA GLY A 224 -37.25 25.89 -15.07
C GLY A 224 -37.28 25.67 -13.54
N PRO A 225 -37.66 26.66 -12.76
CA PRO A 225 -37.68 26.57 -11.31
C PRO A 225 -38.74 25.58 -10.81
N HIS A 226 -38.42 24.86 -9.75
CA HIS A 226 -39.36 23.98 -9.06
C HIS A 226 -40.37 24.77 -8.23
N THR A 227 -41.56 24.25 -8.14
CA THR A 227 -42.56 24.72 -7.13
C THR A 227 -42.08 24.27 -5.74
N PRO A 228 -42.61 24.82 -4.64
CA PRO A 228 -42.25 24.36 -3.28
C PRO A 228 -42.46 22.88 -3.06
N ASP A 229 -43.50 22.27 -3.60
CA ASP A 229 -43.81 20.84 -3.48
C ASP A 229 -42.79 20.00 -4.28
N GLU A 230 -42.51 20.39 -5.53
CA GLU A 230 -41.48 19.73 -6.36
C GLU A 230 -40.10 19.84 -5.73
N TRP A 231 -39.75 20.99 -5.15
CA TRP A 231 -38.50 21.19 -4.44
C TRP A 231 -38.38 20.26 -3.22
N SER A 232 -39.47 20.11 -2.46
CA SER A 232 -39.50 19.16 -1.34
C SER A 232 -39.26 17.72 -1.80
N VAL A 233 -39.79 17.33 -2.96
CA VAL A 233 -39.50 16.02 -3.56
C VAL A 233 -38.07 15.94 -4.02
N MET A 234 -37.53 16.98 -4.70
CA MET A 234 -36.12 17.02 -5.14
C MET A 234 -35.15 16.83 -3.96
N GLN A 235 -35.38 17.49 -2.83
CA GLN A 235 -34.53 17.35 -1.64
C GLN A 235 -34.45 15.91 -1.10
N THR A 236 -35.45 15.07 -1.42
CA THR A 236 -35.43 13.66 -0.95
C THR A 236 -34.32 12.82 -1.56
N HIS A 237 -33.61 13.27 -2.63
CA HIS A 237 -32.48 12.52 -3.18
C HIS A 237 -31.41 12.28 -2.12
N THR A 238 -31.21 13.19 -1.16
CA THR A 238 -30.25 13.04 -0.07
C THR A 238 -30.55 11.83 0.82
N THR A 239 -31.80 11.73 1.27
CA THR A 239 -32.28 10.65 2.12
C THR A 239 -32.44 9.32 1.36
N LEU A 240 -32.76 9.36 0.07
CA LEU A 240 -32.82 8.22 -0.83
C LEU A 240 -31.39 7.67 -1.06
N GLY A 241 -30.44 8.55 -1.37
CA GLY A 241 -29.03 8.19 -1.54
C GLY A 241 -28.45 7.52 -0.30
N ALA A 242 -28.66 8.12 0.87
CA ALA A 242 -28.23 7.52 2.13
C ALA A 242 -28.82 6.12 2.36
N ARG A 243 -30.08 5.89 2.00
CA ARG A 243 -30.73 4.57 2.10
C ARG A 243 -30.17 3.57 1.10
N ILE A 244 -29.91 3.98 -0.14
CA ILE A 244 -29.31 3.12 -1.18
C ILE A 244 -27.93 2.66 -0.75
N LEU A 245 -27.13 3.55 -0.18
CA LEU A 245 -25.75 3.28 0.23
C LEU A 245 -25.63 2.67 1.63
N ALA A 246 -26.73 2.50 2.37
CA ALA A 246 -26.70 1.98 3.73
C ALA A 246 -25.97 0.63 3.80
N SER A 247 -24.79 0.61 4.41
CA SER A 247 -23.94 -0.57 4.58
C SER A 247 -23.39 -0.62 5.99
N LYS A 248 -23.24 -1.85 6.53
CA LYS A 248 -22.61 -2.06 7.85
C LYS A 248 -21.14 -2.46 7.74
N GLN A 249 -20.65 -2.80 6.56
CA GLN A 249 -19.32 -3.42 6.39
C GLN A 249 -18.36 -2.61 5.52
N SER A 250 -18.85 -1.91 4.50
CA SER A 250 -17.99 -1.15 3.59
C SER A 250 -17.76 0.28 4.09
N PRO A 251 -16.53 0.68 4.44
CA PRO A 251 -16.22 2.06 4.83
C PRO A 251 -16.59 3.08 3.72
N TYR A 252 -16.39 2.72 2.46
CA TYR A 252 -16.74 3.56 1.30
C TYR A 252 -18.23 3.83 1.22
N LEU A 253 -19.07 2.80 1.40
CA LEU A 253 -20.52 2.96 1.37
C LEU A 253 -21.05 3.68 2.60
N GLN A 254 -20.44 3.48 3.78
CA GLN A 254 -20.79 4.22 4.99
C GLN A 254 -20.53 5.72 4.83
N MET A 255 -19.32 6.09 4.38
CA MET A 255 -19.00 7.48 4.09
C MET A 255 -19.81 8.04 2.93
N GLY A 256 -20.09 7.24 1.90
CA GLY A 256 -20.98 7.61 0.80
C GLY A 256 -22.41 7.93 1.27
N ALA A 257 -22.96 7.12 2.17
CA ALA A 257 -24.28 7.38 2.78
C ALA A 257 -24.27 8.66 3.62
N GLU A 258 -23.20 8.91 4.37
CA GLU A 258 -23.01 10.14 5.16
C GLU A 258 -22.95 11.37 4.25
N ILE A 259 -22.16 11.30 3.17
CA ILE A 259 -22.05 12.36 2.17
C ILE A 259 -23.39 12.57 1.46
N ALA A 260 -24.02 11.53 0.95
CA ALA A 260 -25.30 11.63 0.24
C ALA A 260 -26.37 12.30 1.11
N LEU A 261 -26.41 11.97 2.40
CA LEU A 261 -27.37 12.58 3.32
C LEU A 261 -27.12 14.08 3.55
N ASN A 262 -25.83 14.49 3.66
CA ASN A 262 -25.47 15.76 4.29
C ASN A 262 -24.76 16.76 3.36
N HIS A 263 -24.48 16.45 2.08
CA HIS A 263 -23.70 17.32 1.19
C HIS A 263 -24.41 18.65 0.85
N HIS A 264 -25.72 18.74 1.08
CA HIS A 264 -26.49 19.98 0.95
C HIS A 264 -26.75 20.68 2.29
N GLU A 265 -26.22 20.17 3.39
CA GLU A 265 -26.16 20.92 4.63
C GLU A 265 -25.28 22.15 4.48
N ARG A 266 -25.59 23.22 5.14
CA ARG A 266 -24.85 24.48 5.10
C ARG A 266 -24.30 24.81 6.47
N TRP A 267 -23.10 25.35 6.52
CA TRP A 267 -22.42 25.68 7.78
C TRP A 267 -23.25 26.55 8.72
N ASP A 268 -24.04 27.50 8.18
CA ASP A 268 -24.91 28.37 8.94
C ASP A 268 -26.23 27.73 9.40
N GLY A 269 -26.51 26.48 8.98
CA GLY A 269 -27.73 25.74 9.29
C GLY A 269 -28.91 25.99 8.35
N SER A 270 -28.72 26.73 7.24
CA SER A 270 -29.77 26.99 6.24
C SER A 270 -29.87 25.86 5.19
N GLY A 271 -29.15 24.77 5.35
CA GLY A 271 -29.13 23.61 4.46
C GLY A 271 -30.25 22.60 4.70
N TYR A 272 -30.20 21.48 4.01
CA TYR A 272 -31.13 20.35 4.13
C TYR A 272 -30.41 19.01 4.07
N PRO A 273 -31.02 17.89 4.51
CA PRO A 273 -32.42 17.74 4.99
C PRO A 273 -32.57 18.01 6.48
N GLY A 274 -31.50 18.02 7.28
CA GLY A 274 -31.57 18.12 8.75
C GLY A 274 -31.46 19.54 9.28
N GLY A 275 -30.96 20.50 8.49
CA GLY A 275 -30.61 21.84 8.96
C GLY A 275 -29.47 21.83 9.96
N LEU A 276 -28.52 20.91 9.79
CA LEU A 276 -27.33 20.78 10.64
C LEU A 276 -26.46 22.04 10.54
N LYS A 277 -25.79 22.40 11.64
CA LYS A 277 -25.00 23.61 11.72
C LYS A 277 -23.60 23.35 12.22
N GLY A 278 -22.60 24.00 11.59
CA GLY A 278 -21.22 23.95 12.04
C GLY A 278 -20.68 22.53 12.01
N GLU A 279 -19.97 22.14 13.06
CA GLU A 279 -19.33 20.82 13.19
C GLU A 279 -20.32 19.64 13.36
N ALA A 280 -21.62 19.92 13.56
CA ALA A 280 -22.64 18.87 13.50
C ALA A 280 -22.77 18.26 12.09
N ILE A 281 -22.32 18.98 11.05
CA ILE A 281 -22.20 18.46 9.69
C ILE A 281 -20.92 17.60 9.63
N PRO A 282 -20.99 16.34 9.18
CA PRO A 282 -19.81 15.50 9.01
C PRO A 282 -18.75 16.15 8.11
N LEU A 283 -17.47 15.99 8.45
CA LEU A 283 -16.37 16.60 7.68
C LEU A 283 -16.37 16.17 6.22
N SER A 284 -16.69 14.91 5.94
CA SER A 284 -16.82 14.37 4.59
C SER A 284 -17.84 15.15 3.75
N ALA A 285 -18.98 15.50 4.34
CA ALA A 285 -20.03 16.29 3.69
C ALA A 285 -19.64 17.77 3.54
N ARG A 286 -18.93 18.35 4.53
CA ARG A 286 -18.39 19.73 4.42
C ARG A 286 -17.37 19.87 3.29
N ILE A 287 -16.49 18.86 3.12
CA ILE A 287 -15.53 18.79 2.02
C ILE A 287 -16.28 18.63 0.68
N MET A 288 -17.24 17.70 0.62
CA MET A 288 -18.04 17.48 -0.58
C MET A 288 -18.77 18.74 -1.03
N ASN A 289 -19.38 19.47 -0.11
CA ASN A 289 -20.16 20.67 -0.40
C ASN A 289 -19.38 21.70 -1.25
N ILE A 290 -18.17 22.08 -0.85
CA ILE A 290 -17.37 23.07 -1.59
C ILE A 290 -16.89 22.53 -2.93
N CYS A 291 -16.52 21.23 -3.00
CA CYS A 291 -16.06 20.59 -4.22
C CYS A 291 -17.16 20.53 -5.27
N ASP A 292 -18.40 20.19 -4.87
CA ASP A 292 -19.55 20.16 -5.74
C ASP A 292 -19.91 21.56 -6.26
N ILE A 293 -19.96 22.57 -5.37
CA ILE A 293 -20.20 23.96 -5.77
C ILE A 293 -19.17 24.43 -6.78
N TYR A 294 -17.86 24.14 -6.55
CA TYR A 294 -16.79 24.53 -7.46
C TYR A 294 -16.95 23.88 -8.84
N ASP A 295 -17.17 22.57 -8.88
CA ASP A 295 -17.34 21.85 -10.15
C ASP A 295 -18.59 22.33 -10.90
N ALA A 296 -19.69 22.56 -10.20
CA ALA A 296 -20.92 23.09 -10.78
C ALA A 296 -20.78 24.52 -11.34
N LEU A 297 -19.90 25.34 -10.75
CA LEU A 297 -19.58 26.68 -11.27
C LEU A 297 -18.73 26.60 -12.53
N ARG A 298 -17.75 25.70 -12.56
CA ARG A 298 -16.82 25.49 -13.65
C ARG A 298 -17.41 24.72 -14.84
N SER A 299 -18.48 23.95 -14.61
CA SER A 299 -19.11 23.13 -15.65
C SER A 299 -20.17 23.94 -16.42
N LYS A 300 -20.20 23.71 -17.75
CA LYS A 300 -21.25 24.28 -18.61
C LYS A 300 -22.58 23.57 -18.34
N ARG A 301 -23.65 24.34 -18.10
CA ARG A 301 -25.00 23.81 -17.93
C ARG A 301 -25.95 24.40 -19.01
N PRO A 302 -27.04 23.74 -19.37
CA PRO A 302 -27.95 24.20 -20.44
C PRO A 302 -28.40 25.67 -20.31
N TYR A 303 -28.50 26.15 -19.08
CA TYR A 303 -29.02 27.49 -18.77
C TYR A 303 -27.98 28.47 -18.22
N LYS A 304 -26.66 28.03 -18.16
CA LYS A 304 -25.58 28.86 -17.58
C LYS A 304 -24.24 28.57 -18.26
N PRO A 305 -23.52 29.59 -18.77
CA PRO A 305 -22.16 29.41 -19.22
C PRO A 305 -21.27 28.99 -18.05
N ALA A 306 -20.20 28.24 -18.35
CA ALA A 306 -19.15 27.92 -17.38
C ALA A 306 -18.46 29.21 -16.93
N PHE A 307 -18.20 29.33 -15.66
CA PHE A 307 -17.29 30.35 -15.13
C PHE A 307 -15.84 29.91 -15.29
N ASP A 308 -14.92 30.85 -15.46
CA ASP A 308 -13.50 30.58 -15.35
C ASP A 308 -13.11 30.32 -13.87
N HIS A 309 -11.84 29.95 -13.66
CA HIS A 309 -11.38 29.60 -12.31
C HIS A 309 -11.48 30.78 -11.34
N GLU A 310 -11.04 31.96 -11.76
CA GLU A 310 -11.00 33.18 -10.94
C GLU A 310 -12.43 33.61 -10.54
N GLN A 311 -13.37 33.53 -11.46
CA GLN A 311 -14.81 33.83 -11.20
C GLN A 311 -15.39 32.82 -10.21
N ALA A 312 -15.11 31.51 -10.39
CA ALA A 312 -15.60 30.48 -9.47
C ALA A 312 -15.03 30.68 -8.07
N MET A 313 -13.74 31.00 -7.96
CA MET A 313 -13.09 31.31 -6.68
C MET A 313 -13.69 32.57 -6.04
N GLY A 314 -13.91 33.63 -6.81
CA GLY A 314 -14.58 34.85 -6.31
C GLY A 314 -15.94 34.53 -5.70
N ILE A 315 -16.76 33.69 -6.35
CA ILE A 315 -18.08 33.28 -5.83
C ILE A 315 -17.95 32.48 -4.52
N LEU A 316 -16.99 31.57 -4.43
CA LEU A 316 -16.77 30.77 -3.21
C LEU A 316 -16.31 31.63 -2.01
N LEU A 317 -15.53 32.68 -2.27
CA LEU A 317 -14.88 33.50 -1.24
C LEU A 317 -15.74 34.74 -0.87
N GLU A 318 -16.39 35.36 -1.84
CA GLU A 318 -17.11 36.62 -1.66
C GLU A 318 -18.64 36.47 -1.75
N GLY A 319 -19.12 35.45 -2.49
CA GLY A 319 -20.53 35.18 -2.72
C GLY A 319 -21.09 35.79 -4.00
N ASP A 320 -22.24 35.27 -4.44
CA ASP A 320 -22.99 35.78 -5.61
C ASP A 320 -24.49 36.03 -5.30
N GLY A 321 -24.87 36.03 -4.03
CA GLY A 321 -26.26 36.11 -3.59
C GLY A 321 -26.97 34.74 -3.49
N ARG A 322 -26.56 33.73 -4.26
CA ARG A 322 -27.02 32.34 -4.18
C ARG A 322 -26.10 31.48 -3.33
N THR A 323 -24.81 31.56 -3.61
CA THR A 323 -23.73 30.97 -2.79
C THR A 323 -23.17 32.07 -1.90
N GLN A 324 -23.10 31.81 -0.62
CA GLN A 324 -22.59 32.76 0.37
C GLN A 324 -21.43 32.12 1.15
N PRO A 325 -20.39 32.87 1.53
CA PRO A 325 -19.27 32.34 2.29
C PRO A 325 -19.64 31.64 3.60
N GLN A 326 -20.73 32.12 4.25
CA GLN A 326 -21.26 31.52 5.50
C GLN A 326 -21.94 30.17 5.33
N HIS A 327 -22.24 29.77 4.07
CA HIS A 327 -22.78 28.44 3.78
C HIS A 327 -21.68 27.34 3.87
N ILE A 328 -20.42 27.74 3.74
CA ILE A 328 -19.25 26.84 3.64
C ILE A 328 -18.47 26.90 4.94
N ASP A 329 -17.99 25.74 5.40
CA ASP A 329 -17.08 25.65 6.54
C ASP A 329 -15.85 26.55 6.31
N PRO A 330 -15.55 27.50 7.25
CA PRO A 330 -14.42 28.42 7.10
C PRO A 330 -13.06 27.73 6.98
N GLU A 331 -12.85 26.62 7.68
CA GLU A 331 -11.58 25.87 7.64
C GLU A 331 -11.41 25.19 6.29
N VAL A 332 -12.45 24.49 5.82
CA VAL A 332 -12.50 23.82 4.52
C VAL A 332 -12.35 24.84 3.39
N ARG A 333 -13.04 25.96 3.45
CA ARG A 333 -12.92 27.05 2.47
C ARG A 333 -11.51 27.65 2.42
N ASN A 334 -10.90 27.89 3.58
CA ASN A 334 -9.55 28.42 3.64
C ASN A 334 -8.50 27.43 3.11
N ALA A 335 -8.68 26.12 3.38
CA ALA A 335 -7.81 25.08 2.83
C ALA A 335 -7.96 25.00 1.30
N PHE A 336 -9.20 25.08 0.78
CA PHE A 336 -9.48 25.11 -0.65
C PHE A 336 -8.80 26.31 -1.32
N ALA A 337 -9.00 27.52 -0.78
CA ALA A 337 -8.43 28.75 -1.33
C ALA A 337 -6.91 28.78 -1.37
N ARG A 338 -6.26 28.26 -0.31
CA ARG A 338 -4.78 28.18 -0.26
C ARG A 338 -4.19 27.24 -1.29
N ASN A 339 -4.95 26.26 -1.77
CA ASN A 339 -4.49 25.22 -2.68
C ASN A 339 -5.25 25.22 -4.01
N GLN A 340 -5.80 26.36 -4.40
CA GLN A 340 -6.70 26.50 -5.55
C GLN A 340 -6.12 26.01 -6.89
N ASP A 341 -4.80 26.10 -7.08
CA ASP A 341 -4.13 25.67 -8.32
C ASP A 341 -4.29 24.17 -8.59
N VAL A 342 -4.26 23.34 -7.53
CA VAL A 342 -4.50 21.89 -7.66
C VAL A 342 -5.90 21.60 -8.20
N PHE A 343 -6.90 22.33 -7.73
CA PHE A 343 -8.29 22.15 -8.20
C PHE A 343 -8.48 22.65 -9.63
N ARG A 344 -7.76 23.70 -10.03
CA ARG A 344 -7.68 24.14 -11.42
C ARG A 344 -7.09 23.05 -12.31
N GLU A 345 -5.95 22.49 -11.94
CA GLU A 345 -5.26 21.43 -12.69
C GLU A 345 -6.13 20.17 -12.84
N ILE A 346 -6.83 19.75 -11.79
CA ILE A 346 -7.76 18.62 -11.86
C ILE A 346 -8.88 18.90 -12.86
N PHE A 347 -9.47 20.10 -12.86
CA PHE A 347 -10.54 20.45 -13.79
C PHE A 347 -10.04 20.47 -15.23
N GLU A 348 -8.91 21.11 -15.49
CA GLU A 348 -8.33 21.29 -16.83
C GLU A 348 -7.71 19.99 -17.37
N GLY A 349 -7.06 19.18 -16.53
CA GLY A 349 -6.52 17.88 -16.89
C GLY A 349 -7.57 16.84 -17.23
N SER A 350 -8.79 17.00 -16.77
CA SER A 350 -9.93 16.11 -17.10
C SER A 350 -10.56 16.40 -18.47
N LEU A 351 -10.14 17.49 -19.15
CA LEU A 351 -10.63 17.89 -20.47
C LEU A 351 -9.75 17.40 -21.63
N ASN A 352 -8.61 16.78 -21.33
CA ASN A 352 -7.66 16.16 -22.29
C ASN A 352 -7.73 14.64 -22.18
#